data_51be2c0d83e44c50fc07958daf11cbca
#
_entry.id   51be2c0d83e44c50fc07958daf11cbca
#
_cell.length_a   1.000
_cell.length_b   1.000
_cell.length_c   1.000
_cell.angle_alpha   90.00
_cell.angle_beta   90.00
_cell.angle_gamma   90.00
#
_symmetry.space_group_name_H-M   'P 1'
#
loop_
_entity.id
_entity.type
_entity.pdbx_description
1 polymer ?
#
loop_
_entity_poly.entity_id
_entity_poly.type
_entity_poly.pdbx_seq_one_letter_code
_entity_poly.pdbx_strand_id
1 'polypeptide(L)'
;CDVLITSNLWKEVGLTNGARGKVKYIIFDKGVKPPSLPSVVIVEIDQYTGPPFMGLEKCVPIVPVTRHWYEGGKSCSRTMLPLNLAYATTIHKSQGMSLSKVIINIGNREFASGLTYTAISRCRKVEEMYFLPYYNFVRFRSIRNSKIFKARKIQDKREINSDKEFI
;
A
#
# COMPACT_ATOMS: atom_id res chain seq x y z
N CYS A 1 0.34 -17.23 0.92
CA CYS A 1 0.95 -15.96 1.29
C CYS A 1 0.02 -14.80 0.95
N ASP A 2 0.16 -13.67 1.65
CA ASP A 2 -0.65 -12.47 1.42
C ASP A 2 -0.03 -11.64 0.30
N VAL A 3 -0.88 -11.17 -0.61
CA VAL A 3 -0.48 -10.42 -1.80
C VAL A 3 -1.35 -9.19 -2.03
N LEU A 4 -0.81 -8.25 -2.79
CA LEU A 4 -1.51 -7.07 -3.30
C LEU A 4 -1.53 -7.11 -4.83
N ILE A 5 -2.67 -6.78 -5.42
CA ILE A 5 -2.77 -6.51 -6.86
C ILE A 5 -2.05 -5.20 -7.16
N THR A 6 -1.23 -5.16 -8.22
CA THR A 6 -0.41 -3.98 -8.59
C THR A 6 -0.96 -3.22 -9.80
N SER A 7 -2.11 -3.63 -10.33
CA SER A 7 -2.78 -2.96 -11.45
C SER A 7 -4.28 -3.11 -11.36
N ASN A 8 -5.01 -2.22 -12.03
CA ASN A 8 -6.45 -2.38 -12.16
C ASN A 8 -6.73 -3.46 -13.21
N LEU A 9 -7.24 -4.60 -12.79
CA LEU A 9 -7.60 -5.73 -13.65
C LEU A 9 -9.08 -5.68 -14.02
N TRP A 10 -9.96 -5.53 -13.03
CA TRP A 10 -11.40 -5.43 -13.20
C TRP A 10 -12.01 -4.63 -12.05
N LYS A 11 -12.18 -3.32 -12.27
CA LYS A 11 -12.55 -2.36 -11.21
C LYS A 11 -13.95 -2.61 -10.65
N GLU A 12 -14.89 -2.99 -11.49
CA GLU A 12 -16.31 -3.15 -11.16
C GLU A 12 -16.54 -4.25 -10.12
N VAL A 13 -15.65 -5.23 -10.06
CA VAL A 13 -15.73 -6.36 -9.12
C VAL A 13 -14.64 -6.35 -8.03
N GLY A 14 -13.98 -5.20 -7.85
CA GLY A 14 -13.00 -5.03 -6.77
C GLY A 14 -11.56 -5.45 -7.09
N LEU A 15 -11.22 -5.83 -8.33
CA LEU A 15 -9.85 -6.15 -8.73
C LEU A 15 -9.06 -4.88 -9.10
N THR A 16 -8.80 -4.06 -8.10
CA THR A 16 -8.11 -2.78 -8.25
C THR A 16 -6.67 -2.84 -7.74
N ASN A 17 -5.86 -1.88 -8.16
CA ASN A 17 -4.53 -1.68 -7.60
C ASN A 17 -4.61 -1.46 -6.08
N GLY A 18 -3.89 -2.29 -5.33
CA GLY A 18 -3.92 -2.28 -3.85
C GLY A 18 -4.93 -3.25 -3.23
N ALA A 19 -5.77 -3.92 -4.02
CA ALA A 19 -6.65 -4.97 -3.50
C ALA A 19 -5.82 -6.09 -2.87
N ARG A 20 -6.20 -6.51 -1.67
CA ARG A 20 -5.53 -7.55 -0.89
C ARG A 20 -6.14 -8.91 -1.17
N GLY A 21 -5.29 -9.93 -1.12
CA GLY A 21 -5.72 -11.31 -1.24
C GLY A 21 -4.69 -12.28 -0.72
N LYS A 22 -5.09 -13.54 -0.72
CA LYS A 22 -4.26 -14.65 -0.29
C LYS A 22 -4.06 -15.63 -1.44
N VAL A 23 -2.81 -15.97 -1.76
CA VAL A 23 -2.49 -17.00 -2.74
C VAL A 23 -3.00 -18.36 -2.25
N LYS A 24 -3.83 -19.01 -3.06
CA LYS A 24 -4.34 -20.38 -2.83
C LYS A 24 -3.53 -21.41 -3.60
N TYR A 25 -3.36 -21.19 -4.91
CA TYR A 25 -2.65 -22.12 -5.80
C TYR A 25 -1.74 -21.36 -6.75
N ILE A 26 -0.62 -22.00 -7.11
CA ILE A 26 0.31 -21.55 -8.14
C ILE A 26 0.40 -22.67 -9.17
N ILE A 27 0.07 -22.38 -10.41
CA ILE A 27 -0.03 -23.36 -11.50
C ILE A 27 1.05 -23.05 -12.53
N PHE A 28 1.83 -24.06 -12.85
CA PHE A 28 2.85 -24.01 -13.90
C PHE A 28 2.44 -24.93 -15.06
N ASP A 29 2.83 -24.57 -16.27
CA ASP A 29 2.67 -25.46 -17.42
C ASP A 29 3.54 -26.72 -17.28
N LYS A 30 3.18 -27.77 -17.99
CA LYS A 30 3.91 -29.05 -17.95
C LYS A 30 5.38 -28.84 -18.30
N GLY A 31 6.26 -29.22 -17.39
CA GLY A 31 7.71 -29.10 -17.56
C GLY A 31 8.31 -27.75 -17.15
N VAL A 32 7.47 -26.75 -16.85
CA VAL A 32 7.91 -25.44 -16.35
C VAL A 32 8.03 -25.47 -14.83
N LYS A 33 9.14 -24.92 -14.30
CA LYS A 33 9.41 -24.86 -12.84
C LYS A 33 10.02 -23.49 -12.49
N PRO A 34 9.93 -23.09 -11.20
CA PRO A 34 10.68 -21.96 -10.71
C PRO A 34 12.17 -22.02 -11.12
N PRO A 35 12.79 -20.88 -11.49
CA PRO A 35 12.34 -19.48 -11.32
C PRO A 35 11.46 -18.93 -12.46
N SER A 36 11.00 -19.76 -13.40
CA SER A 36 10.09 -19.31 -14.46
C SER A 36 8.77 -18.81 -13.89
N LEU A 37 8.12 -17.91 -14.63
CA LEU A 37 6.79 -17.40 -14.22
C LEU A 37 5.76 -18.54 -14.27
N PRO A 38 4.85 -18.62 -13.30
CA PRO A 38 3.72 -19.53 -13.37
C PRO A 38 2.75 -19.09 -14.45
N SER A 39 1.99 -20.02 -15.01
CA SER A 39 0.95 -19.75 -16.00
C SER A 39 -0.24 -19.04 -15.35
N VAL A 40 -0.60 -19.44 -14.12
CA VAL A 40 -1.73 -18.86 -13.37
C VAL A 40 -1.43 -18.92 -11.86
N VAL A 41 -1.83 -17.87 -11.16
CA VAL A 41 -1.89 -17.84 -9.69
C VAL A 41 -3.33 -17.63 -9.26
N ILE A 42 -3.89 -18.57 -8.50
CA ILE A 42 -5.25 -18.44 -7.94
C ILE A 42 -5.15 -17.68 -6.62
N VAL A 43 -5.81 -16.52 -6.57
CA VAL A 43 -5.79 -15.62 -5.42
C VAL A 43 -7.21 -15.42 -4.91
N GLU A 44 -7.41 -15.65 -3.61
CA GLU A 44 -8.64 -15.27 -2.92
C GLU A 44 -8.55 -13.79 -2.56
N ILE A 45 -9.48 -12.99 -3.04
CA ILE A 45 -9.50 -11.53 -2.85
C ILE A 45 -10.66 -11.15 -1.92
N ASP A 46 -10.36 -10.47 -0.82
CA ASP A 46 -11.33 -10.17 0.24
C ASP A 46 -12.55 -9.38 -0.27
N GLN A 47 -12.31 -8.41 -1.14
CA GLN A 47 -13.31 -7.47 -1.66
C GLN A 47 -13.88 -7.87 -3.04
N TYR A 48 -13.55 -9.06 -3.54
CA TYR A 48 -14.03 -9.51 -4.83
C TYR A 48 -15.51 -9.84 -4.79
N THR A 49 -16.27 -9.25 -5.71
CA THR A 49 -17.73 -9.42 -5.87
C THR A 49 -18.13 -10.05 -7.19
N GLY A 50 -17.15 -10.47 -7.99
CA GLY A 50 -17.40 -11.12 -9.29
C GLY A 50 -17.79 -12.60 -9.18
N PRO A 51 -17.96 -13.27 -10.32
CA PRO A 51 -18.34 -14.67 -10.37
C PRO A 51 -17.29 -15.59 -9.74
N PRO A 52 -17.71 -16.70 -9.11
CA PRO A 52 -16.78 -17.67 -8.55
C PRO A 52 -15.94 -18.34 -9.66
N PHE A 53 -14.68 -18.60 -9.37
CA PHE A 53 -13.82 -19.34 -10.29
C PHE A 53 -13.77 -20.83 -9.88
N MET A 54 -14.19 -21.73 -10.77
CA MET A 54 -14.21 -23.19 -10.54
C MET A 54 -14.91 -23.58 -9.22
N GLY A 55 -16.00 -22.91 -8.86
CA GLY A 55 -16.73 -23.15 -7.60
C GLY A 55 -16.07 -22.58 -6.35
N LEU A 56 -14.93 -21.89 -6.47
CA LEU A 56 -14.26 -21.21 -5.38
C LEU A 56 -14.73 -19.76 -5.31
N GLU A 57 -15.48 -19.42 -4.26
CA GLU A 57 -15.90 -18.04 -4.00
C GLU A 57 -14.70 -17.13 -3.77
N LYS A 58 -14.81 -15.88 -4.23
CA LYS A 58 -13.78 -14.84 -4.09
C LYS A 58 -12.41 -15.19 -4.66
N CYS A 59 -12.27 -16.30 -5.37
CA CYS A 59 -11.04 -16.71 -6.01
C CYS A 59 -10.97 -16.24 -7.46
N VAL A 60 -9.81 -15.71 -7.84
CA VAL A 60 -9.56 -15.14 -9.18
C VAL A 60 -8.27 -15.71 -9.75
N PRO A 61 -8.27 -16.15 -11.03
CA PRO A 61 -7.04 -16.51 -11.73
C PRO A 61 -6.30 -15.24 -12.17
N ILE A 62 -5.10 -15.06 -11.66
CA ILE A 62 -4.19 -13.98 -12.04
C ILE A 62 -3.12 -14.55 -12.96
N VAL A 63 -3.03 -14.01 -14.15
CA VAL A 63 -2.05 -14.41 -15.17
C VAL A 63 -0.95 -13.37 -15.33
N PRO A 64 0.25 -13.74 -15.83
CA PRO A 64 1.28 -12.78 -16.18
C PRO A 64 0.78 -11.78 -17.23
N VAL A 65 1.16 -10.52 -17.08
CA VAL A 65 0.85 -9.44 -18.01
C VAL A 65 2.13 -8.84 -18.56
N THR A 66 2.16 -8.54 -19.86
CA THR A 66 3.27 -7.85 -20.50
C THR A 66 3.00 -6.36 -20.55
N ARG A 67 3.94 -5.57 -20.07
CA ARG A 67 3.94 -4.11 -20.16
C ARG A 67 5.03 -3.65 -21.10
N HIS A 68 4.71 -2.65 -21.92
CA HIS A 68 5.63 -2.02 -22.84
C HIS A 68 5.86 -0.56 -22.42
N TRP A 69 7.10 -0.08 -22.57
CA TRP A 69 7.45 1.33 -22.33
C TRP A 69 8.63 1.73 -23.23
N TYR A 70 8.86 3.02 -23.35
CA TYR A 70 10.00 3.58 -24.07
C TYR A 70 10.98 4.16 -23.08
N GLU A 71 12.25 3.80 -23.20
CA GLU A 71 13.33 4.31 -22.38
C GLU A 71 14.59 4.49 -23.21
N GLY A 72 15.19 5.69 -23.19
CA GLY A 72 16.40 6.00 -23.96
C GLY A 72 16.26 5.79 -25.47
N GLY A 73 15.07 6.02 -26.06
CA GLY A 73 14.80 5.80 -27.49
C GLY A 73 14.61 4.34 -27.90
N LYS A 74 14.57 3.41 -26.94
CA LYS A 74 14.35 1.98 -27.18
C LYS A 74 12.99 1.52 -26.66
N SER A 75 12.35 0.63 -27.42
CA SER A 75 11.14 -0.06 -26.93
C SER A 75 11.56 -1.17 -25.97
N CYS A 76 11.03 -1.11 -24.75
CA CYS A 76 11.25 -2.10 -23.71
C CYS A 76 9.95 -2.82 -23.38
N SER A 77 10.02 -4.08 -22.97
CA SER A 77 8.88 -4.83 -22.48
C SER A 77 9.26 -5.71 -21.31
N ARG A 78 8.29 -5.96 -20.43
CA ARG A 78 8.45 -6.89 -19.30
C ARG A 78 7.17 -7.64 -19.03
N THR A 79 7.28 -8.96 -18.96
CA THR A 79 6.20 -9.85 -18.53
C THR A 79 6.37 -10.16 -17.05
N MET A 80 5.32 -9.94 -16.25
CA MET A 80 5.33 -10.18 -14.81
C MET A 80 3.93 -10.48 -14.30
N LEU A 81 3.83 -11.15 -13.16
CA LEU A 81 2.58 -11.21 -12.41
C LEU A 81 2.25 -9.82 -11.85
N PRO A 82 1.00 -9.35 -11.98
CA PRO A 82 0.56 -8.09 -11.39
C PRO A 82 0.30 -8.23 -9.88
N LEU A 83 1.20 -8.89 -9.15
CA LEU A 83 1.12 -9.20 -7.72
C LEU A 83 2.39 -8.77 -7.01
N ASN A 84 2.24 -8.24 -5.79
CA ASN A 84 3.32 -8.02 -4.84
C ASN A 84 2.99 -8.68 -3.51
N LEU A 85 4.02 -9.03 -2.73
CA LEU A 85 3.83 -9.49 -1.36
C LEU A 85 3.18 -8.36 -0.51
N ALA A 86 2.24 -8.73 0.35
CA ALA A 86 1.44 -7.80 1.16
C ALA A 86 1.93 -7.64 2.60
N TYR A 87 3.10 -8.19 2.94
CA TYR A 87 3.65 -8.12 4.32
C TYR A 87 4.20 -6.75 4.68
N ALA A 88 4.59 -5.96 3.68
CA ALA A 88 5.07 -4.59 3.88
C ALA A 88 4.56 -3.67 2.77
N THR A 89 4.35 -2.41 3.12
CA THR A 89 3.95 -1.37 2.17
C THR A 89 4.64 -0.05 2.50
N THR A 90 4.68 0.86 1.55
CA THR A 90 5.18 2.21 1.82
C THR A 90 4.12 3.03 2.56
N ILE A 91 4.57 4.02 3.35
CA ILE A 91 3.67 4.93 4.06
C ILE A 91 2.72 5.65 3.09
N HIS A 92 3.20 6.04 1.90
CA HIS A 92 2.35 6.66 0.87
C HIS A 92 1.18 5.76 0.44
N LYS A 93 1.44 4.47 0.21
CA LYS A 93 0.40 3.50 -0.17
C LYS A 93 -0.54 3.13 0.98
N SER A 94 -0.14 3.36 2.23
CA SER A 94 -1.00 3.14 3.39
C SER A 94 -2.01 4.27 3.63
N GLN A 95 -1.91 5.37 2.88
CA GLN A 95 -2.84 6.49 2.99
C GLN A 95 -4.27 6.03 2.69
N GLY A 96 -5.22 6.37 3.56
CA GLY A 96 -6.60 5.91 3.48
C GLY A 96 -6.86 4.52 4.09
N MET A 97 -5.82 3.74 4.42
CA MET A 97 -5.99 2.43 5.06
C MET A 97 -6.23 2.58 6.57
N SER A 98 -7.00 1.66 7.15
CA SER A 98 -7.10 1.47 8.60
C SER A 98 -6.54 0.10 8.95
N LEU A 99 -5.61 0.06 9.89
CA LEU A 99 -4.91 -1.16 10.29
C LEU A 99 -5.22 -1.46 11.76
N SER A 100 -5.47 -2.72 12.08
CA SER A 100 -5.65 -3.18 13.46
C SER A 100 -4.33 -3.24 14.20
N LYS A 101 -3.26 -3.67 13.52
CA LYS A 101 -1.91 -3.80 14.05
C LYS A 101 -0.88 -3.38 13.02
N VAL A 102 0.18 -2.67 13.42
CA VAL A 102 1.19 -2.18 12.49
C VAL A 102 2.58 -2.13 13.11
N ILE A 103 3.59 -2.48 12.33
CA ILE A 103 4.99 -2.21 12.63
C ILE A 103 5.45 -1.09 11.70
N ILE A 104 5.90 0.02 12.26
CA ILE A 104 6.24 1.24 11.53
C ILE A 104 7.75 1.44 11.53
N ASN A 105 8.32 1.60 10.33
CA ASN A 105 9.69 2.07 10.18
C ASN A 105 9.66 3.52 9.69
N ILE A 106 9.93 4.46 10.59
CA ILE A 106 9.95 5.88 10.26
C ILE A 106 11.35 6.38 9.84
N GLY A 107 12.37 5.51 9.89
CA GLY A 107 13.76 5.86 9.57
C GLY A 107 14.32 7.02 10.42
N ASN A 108 15.48 7.51 10.08
CA ASN A 108 16.17 8.58 10.84
C ASN A 108 15.65 9.99 10.50
N ARG A 109 15.05 10.22 9.35
CA ARG A 109 14.45 11.49 8.92
C ARG A 109 13.23 11.25 8.03
N GLU A 110 12.32 12.21 7.96
CA GLU A 110 11.22 12.16 7.00
C GLU A 110 11.73 12.35 5.57
N PHE A 111 11.26 11.49 4.68
CA PHE A 111 11.45 11.68 3.24
C PHE A 111 10.59 12.83 2.71
N ALA A 112 9.35 12.94 3.19
CA ALA A 112 8.45 14.05 2.92
C ALA A 112 7.70 14.42 4.20
N SER A 113 7.39 15.70 4.38
CA SER A 113 6.73 16.21 5.58
C SER A 113 5.36 15.57 5.80
N GLY A 114 5.11 15.11 7.03
CA GLY A 114 3.84 14.51 7.42
C GLY A 114 3.76 12.99 7.22
N LEU A 115 4.77 12.33 6.67
CA LEU A 115 4.76 10.88 6.51
C LEU A 115 4.68 10.14 7.84
N THR A 116 5.38 10.64 8.88
CA THR A 116 5.30 10.05 10.22
C THR A 116 3.88 10.11 10.76
N TYR A 117 3.20 11.26 10.62
CA TYR A 117 1.80 11.40 11.00
C TYR A 117 0.90 10.45 10.21
N THR A 118 1.09 10.37 8.89
CA THR A 118 0.34 9.45 8.04
C THR A 118 0.47 8.01 8.51
N ALA A 119 1.70 7.55 8.84
CA ALA A 119 1.94 6.19 9.30
C ALA A 119 1.25 5.92 10.65
N ILE A 120 1.42 6.81 11.63
CA ILE A 120 0.85 6.67 12.98
C ILE A 120 -0.68 6.68 12.93
N SER A 121 -1.27 7.57 12.12
CA SER A 121 -2.72 7.68 11.99
C SER A 121 -3.40 6.48 11.30
N ARG A 122 -2.64 5.51 10.78
CA ARG A 122 -3.20 4.28 10.18
C ARG A 122 -3.66 3.27 11.21
N CYS A 123 -3.13 3.29 12.43
CA CYS A 123 -3.51 2.37 13.49
C CYS A 123 -4.53 3.01 14.42
N ARG A 124 -5.57 2.25 14.78
CA ARG A 124 -6.66 2.75 15.64
C ARG A 124 -6.29 2.76 17.12
N LYS A 125 -5.40 1.87 17.55
CA LYS A 125 -5.00 1.70 18.95
C LYS A 125 -3.50 1.85 19.09
N VAL A 126 -3.07 2.61 20.10
CA VAL A 126 -1.65 2.84 20.38
C VAL A 126 -0.95 1.54 20.79
N GLU A 127 -1.65 0.66 21.49
CA GLU A 127 -1.14 -0.62 21.98
C GLU A 127 -0.81 -1.62 20.86
N GLU A 128 -1.40 -1.42 19.69
CA GLU A 128 -1.18 -2.26 18.50
C GLU A 128 -0.18 -1.65 17.52
N MET A 129 0.51 -0.58 17.94
CA MET A 129 1.48 0.14 17.14
C MET A 129 2.90 -0.12 17.64
N TYR A 130 3.73 -0.65 16.76
CA TYR A 130 5.13 -0.97 17.07
C TYR A 130 6.05 -0.20 16.14
N PHE A 131 7.26 0.11 16.63
CA PHE A 131 8.29 0.80 15.86
C PHE A 131 9.53 -0.05 15.72
N LEU A 132 10.00 -0.22 14.49
CA LEU A 132 11.23 -0.97 14.19
C LEU A 132 11.98 -0.27 13.03
N PRO A 133 13.23 0.12 13.19
CA PRO A 133 14.01 0.10 14.45
C PRO A 133 13.45 1.10 15.47
N TYR A 134 13.90 0.97 16.71
CA TYR A 134 13.59 1.96 17.75
C TYR A 134 14.05 3.34 17.28
N TYR A 135 13.21 4.34 17.45
CA TYR A 135 13.52 5.72 17.05
C TYR A 135 13.88 6.61 18.24
N ASN A 136 14.73 7.61 18.00
CA ASN A 136 15.04 8.61 19.01
C ASN A 136 14.03 9.76 18.96
N PHE A 137 13.58 10.23 20.12
CA PHE A 137 12.65 11.38 20.25
C PHE A 137 13.18 12.68 19.62
N VAL A 138 14.49 12.80 19.45
CA VAL A 138 15.14 13.93 18.73
C VAL A 138 14.53 14.10 17.32
N ARG A 139 14.08 13.03 16.69
CA ARG A 139 13.41 13.07 15.39
C ARG A 139 12.14 13.95 15.40
N PHE A 140 11.32 13.86 16.45
CA PHE A 140 10.11 14.68 16.55
C PHE A 140 10.41 16.15 16.81
N ARG A 141 11.54 16.47 17.47
CA ARG A 141 11.99 17.86 17.61
C ARG A 141 12.31 18.49 16.26
N SER A 142 12.88 17.75 15.32
CA SER A 142 13.17 18.25 13.97
C SER A 142 11.89 18.57 13.20
N ILE A 143 10.83 17.75 13.33
CA ILE A 143 9.52 17.99 12.72
C ILE A 143 8.89 19.28 13.27
N ARG A 144 8.94 19.48 14.61
CA ARG A 144 8.42 20.68 15.26
C ARG A 144 9.06 21.98 14.73
N ASN A 145 10.32 21.92 14.31
CA ASN A 145 11.07 23.07 13.80
C ASN A 145 10.92 23.27 12.28
N SER A 146 10.25 22.38 11.58
CA SER A 146 10.07 22.49 10.14
C SER A 146 9.23 23.70 9.74
N LYS A 147 9.54 24.29 8.57
CA LYS A 147 8.79 25.44 8.02
C LYS A 147 7.29 25.12 7.86
N ILE A 148 6.99 23.89 7.44
CA ILE A 148 5.62 23.42 7.21
C ILE A 148 4.82 23.34 8.52
N PHE A 149 5.41 22.81 9.59
CA PHE A 149 4.76 22.75 10.89
C PHE A 149 4.48 24.15 11.45
N LYS A 150 5.43 25.08 11.27
CA LYS A 150 5.24 26.49 11.67
C LYS A 150 4.13 27.17 10.89
N ALA A 151 4.08 26.96 9.56
CA ALA A 151 3.02 27.50 8.70
C ALA A 151 1.63 26.96 9.10
N ARG A 152 1.53 25.65 9.37
CA ARG A 152 0.28 25.04 9.83
C ARG A 152 -0.21 25.59 11.16
N LYS A 153 0.70 25.79 12.13
CA LYS A 153 0.35 26.45 13.41
C LYS A 153 -0.19 27.88 13.25
N ILE A 154 0.30 28.60 12.24
CA ILE A 154 -0.20 29.94 11.93
C ILE A 154 -1.62 29.85 11.35
N GLN A 155 -1.85 28.90 10.46
CA GLN A 155 -3.17 28.66 9.87
C GLN A 155 -4.19 28.24 10.91
N ASP A 156 -3.87 27.25 11.77
CA ASP A 156 -4.75 26.80 12.87
C ASP A 156 -5.16 27.97 13.78
N LYS A 157 -4.22 28.88 14.10
CA LYS A 157 -4.53 30.08 14.89
C LYS A 157 -5.47 31.06 14.18
N ARG A 158 -5.38 31.18 12.84
CA ARG A 158 -6.29 32.04 12.06
C ARG A 158 -7.70 31.47 12.04
N GLU A 159 -7.84 30.15 11.84
CA GLU A 159 -9.12 29.46 11.85
C GLU A 159 -9.82 29.58 13.21
N ILE A 160 -9.10 29.35 14.33
CA ILE A 160 -9.64 29.51 15.68
C ILE A 160 -10.09 30.95 15.97
N ASN A 161 -9.40 31.94 15.43
CA ASN A 161 -9.78 33.36 15.62
C ASN A 161 -10.96 33.75 14.75
N SER A 162 -11.08 33.24 13.52
CA SER A 162 -12.25 33.48 12.67
C SER A 162 -13.53 32.88 13.26
N ASP A 163 -13.46 31.69 13.87
CA ASP A 163 -14.61 31.06 14.51
C ASP A 163 -15.11 31.85 15.76
N LYS A 164 -14.22 32.63 16.40
CA LYS A 164 -14.58 33.49 17.53
C LYS A 164 -15.24 34.81 17.16
N GLU A 165 -15.08 35.23 15.89
CA GLU A 165 -15.75 36.45 15.38
C GLU A 165 -17.19 36.20 14.91
N PHE A 166 -17.63 34.94 14.86
CA PHE A 166 -18.97 34.50 14.45
C PHE A 166 -19.88 34.08 15.62
N ILE A 167 -19.45 34.25 16.87
CA ILE A 167 -20.23 34.03 18.11
C ILE A 167 -20.43 35.37 18.83
#